data_167009a83745be47416aed5dc9b13511
#
_entry.id   167009a83745be47416aed5dc9b13511
#
_cell.length_a   1.000
_cell.length_b   1.000
_cell.length_c   1.000
_cell.angle_alpha   90.00
_cell.angle_beta   90.00
_cell.angle_gamma   90.00
#
_symmetry.space_group_name_H-M   'P 1'
#
loop_
_entity.id
_entity.type
_entity.pdbx_description
1 polymer ?
#
loop_
_entity_poly.entity_id
_entity_poly.type
_entity_poly.pdbx_seq_one_letter_code
_entity_poly.pdbx_strand_id
1 'polypeptide(L)'
;MKPLKLNPGEVRGFNYHPGYSTTSLVDWLLFDEEVWRRELTNGKEKFPKMNTVRLWLSWNAYCQMQERFIACVKKAIDICRDLGICVIPCLFNRWHDSMVDCDGIYIDHFLPNSSWLLKYGDPFSDYVDALCEAFGDEEQILVWDICNEPFAYNGDFPMRETVMKSELEWLQRMADRMRANNVSQPLGIGSTGGESMEFFGDICDVYLTHLYYGGGDISHFENKVERFVTESQKNGKPLICSECCWGSLDDKVRGELIRTTLTVFRKYNVGFVAHALQYCGVADLHDSHDGRISPDVGNLCFINKDGSVRPYHEIFNEF
;
A
#
# COMPACT_ATOMS: atom_id res chain seq x y z
N MET A 1 17.88 11.25 7.34
CA MET A 1 16.53 10.71 7.47
C MET A 1 15.84 11.35 8.66
N LYS A 2 14.64 11.88 8.47
CA LYS A 2 13.80 12.41 9.57
C LYS A 2 13.19 11.25 10.38
N PRO A 3 12.95 11.40 11.70
CA PRO A 3 12.18 10.43 12.46
C PRO A 3 10.74 10.35 11.92
N LEU A 4 10.08 9.21 12.14
CA LEU A 4 8.67 9.06 11.80
C LEU A 4 7.82 10.11 12.54
N LYS A 5 6.89 10.73 11.84
CA LYS A 5 5.96 11.73 12.40
C LYS A 5 4.99 11.13 13.43
N LEU A 6 4.67 9.84 13.26
CA LEU A 6 3.85 9.06 14.18
C LEU A 6 4.68 7.94 14.79
N ASN A 7 4.38 7.57 16.03
CA ASN A 7 4.89 6.31 16.57
C ASN A 7 4.33 5.14 15.73
N PRO A 8 5.17 4.21 15.26
CA PRO A 8 4.70 3.09 14.42
C PRO A 8 3.50 2.33 14.99
N GLY A 9 3.48 2.07 16.30
CA GLY A 9 2.36 1.40 16.98
C GLY A 9 1.06 2.22 17.05
N GLU A 10 1.10 3.52 16.76
CA GLU A 10 -0.06 4.42 16.78
C GLU A 10 -0.67 4.65 15.39
N VAL A 11 -0.08 4.09 14.34
CA VAL A 11 -0.64 4.17 12.99
C VAL A 11 -1.98 3.46 12.95
N ARG A 12 -3.03 4.20 12.53
CA ARG A 12 -4.40 3.73 12.34
C ARG A 12 -4.87 4.26 11.00
N GLY A 13 -4.85 3.42 9.97
CA GLY A 13 -5.05 3.91 8.63
C GLY A 13 -5.86 3.01 7.75
N PHE A 14 -6.03 3.49 6.52
CA PHE A 14 -6.65 2.75 5.44
C PHE A 14 -5.88 2.92 4.13
N ASN A 15 -5.84 1.87 3.32
CA ASN A 15 -5.62 2.01 1.89
C ASN A 15 -6.81 2.76 1.31
N TYR A 16 -6.56 3.76 0.48
CA TYR A 16 -7.62 4.58 -0.09
C TYR A 16 -7.50 4.67 -1.61
N HIS A 17 -8.59 4.33 -2.25
CA HIS A 17 -8.93 4.63 -3.63
C HIS A 17 -10.27 5.33 -3.65
N PRO A 18 -10.49 6.35 -4.51
CA PRO A 18 -11.78 7.02 -4.58
C PRO A 18 -12.87 6.09 -5.12
N GLY A 19 -14.13 6.37 -4.79
CA GLY A 19 -15.27 5.52 -5.13
C GLY A 19 -15.49 5.29 -6.63
N TYR A 20 -14.87 6.09 -7.48
CA TYR A 20 -14.88 5.89 -8.94
C TYR A 20 -13.72 5.02 -9.45
N SER A 21 -12.80 4.63 -8.58
CA SER A 21 -11.58 3.90 -8.95
C SER A 21 -11.86 2.49 -9.44
N THR A 22 -11.14 2.09 -10.48
CA THR A 22 -10.99 0.70 -10.91
C THR A 22 -9.54 0.25 -10.93
N THR A 23 -8.62 1.18 -10.94
CA THR A 23 -7.15 0.99 -10.87
C THR A 23 -6.49 2.26 -10.37
N SER A 24 -5.26 2.18 -9.86
CA SER A 24 -4.49 3.38 -9.49
C SER A 24 -4.28 4.35 -10.66
N LEU A 25 -4.23 3.87 -11.89
CA LEU A 25 -4.21 4.75 -13.07
C LEU A 25 -5.44 5.67 -13.12
N VAL A 26 -6.64 5.10 -12.90
CA VAL A 26 -7.92 5.82 -12.96
C VAL A 26 -8.03 6.83 -11.82
N ASP A 27 -7.49 6.54 -10.64
CA ASP A 27 -7.47 7.45 -9.49
C ASP A 27 -6.92 8.84 -9.89
N TRP A 28 -5.85 8.85 -10.68
CA TRP A 28 -5.13 10.06 -11.05
C TRP A 28 -5.58 10.66 -12.37
N LEU A 29 -5.93 9.84 -13.39
CA LEU A 29 -6.47 10.37 -14.66
C LEU A 29 -7.79 11.11 -14.47
N LEU A 30 -8.63 10.58 -13.57
CA LEU A 30 -9.94 11.16 -13.26
C LEU A 30 -9.95 11.89 -11.90
N PHE A 31 -8.79 12.32 -11.41
CA PHE A 31 -8.69 12.96 -10.10
C PHE A 31 -9.73 14.08 -9.95
N ASP A 32 -10.59 13.93 -8.94
CA ASP A 32 -11.64 14.87 -8.56
C ASP A 32 -11.45 15.27 -7.08
N GLU A 33 -10.96 16.49 -6.88
CA GLU A 33 -10.64 17.02 -5.55
C GLU A 33 -11.85 17.03 -4.60
N GLU A 34 -13.06 17.27 -5.12
CA GLU A 34 -14.28 17.32 -4.31
C GLU A 34 -14.65 15.92 -3.81
N VAL A 35 -14.51 14.90 -4.69
CA VAL A 35 -14.72 13.49 -4.31
C VAL A 35 -13.73 13.07 -3.24
N TRP A 36 -12.43 13.31 -3.45
CA TRP A 36 -11.39 12.95 -2.50
C TRP A 36 -11.62 13.61 -1.14
N ARG A 37 -11.88 14.91 -1.12
CA ARG A 37 -12.14 15.66 0.12
C ARG A 37 -13.37 15.12 0.84
N ARG A 38 -14.47 14.90 0.13
CA ARG A 38 -15.71 14.38 0.70
C ARG A 38 -15.51 12.99 1.31
N GLU A 39 -14.88 12.08 0.58
CA GLU A 39 -14.71 10.69 1.03
C GLU A 39 -13.73 10.57 2.19
N LEU A 40 -12.60 11.29 2.16
CA LEU A 40 -11.66 11.31 3.26
C LEU A 40 -12.22 12.00 4.50
N THR A 41 -13.00 13.07 4.34
CA THR A 41 -13.73 13.71 5.44
C THR A 41 -14.72 12.74 6.07
N ASN A 42 -15.55 12.07 5.26
CA ASN A 42 -16.47 11.05 5.73
C ASN A 42 -15.74 9.91 6.45
N GLY A 43 -14.62 9.45 5.89
CA GLY A 43 -13.75 8.45 6.52
C GLY A 43 -13.29 8.89 7.91
N LYS A 44 -12.79 10.11 8.03
CA LYS A 44 -12.33 10.68 9.30
C LYS A 44 -13.46 10.85 10.32
N GLU A 45 -14.65 11.22 9.88
CA GLU A 45 -15.84 11.33 10.74
C GLU A 45 -16.31 9.96 11.27
N LYS A 46 -16.30 8.94 10.41
CA LYS A 46 -16.72 7.57 10.77
C LYS A 46 -15.65 6.84 11.58
N PHE A 47 -14.38 7.13 11.33
CA PHE A 47 -13.23 6.53 11.99
C PHE A 47 -12.32 7.62 12.60
N PRO A 48 -12.71 8.23 13.72
CA PRO A 48 -12.00 9.39 14.30
C PRO A 48 -10.52 9.14 14.63
N LYS A 49 -10.16 7.88 14.92
CA LYS A 49 -8.77 7.46 15.16
C LYS A 49 -7.92 7.36 13.88
N MET A 50 -8.54 7.38 12.70
CA MET A 50 -7.81 7.36 11.43
C MET A 50 -6.83 8.52 11.37
N ASN A 51 -5.56 8.20 11.20
CA ASN A 51 -4.46 9.17 11.15
C ASN A 51 -3.52 8.96 9.97
N THR A 52 -3.76 7.96 9.14
CA THR A 52 -2.90 7.60 8.02
C THR A 52 -3.74 7.06 6.86
N VAL A 53 -3.35 7.39 5.63
CA VAL A 53 -3.82 6.72 4.40
C VAL A 53 -2.64 6.25 3.58
N ARG A 54 -2.77 5.09 2.95
CA ARG A 54 -1.85 4.63 1.92
C ARG A 54 -2.47 4.93 0.57
N LEU A 55 -1.75 5.70 -0.26
CA LEU A 55 -2.18 6.16 -1.58
C LEU A 55 -1.33 5.47 -2.64
N TRP A 56 -1.97 4.81 -3.57
CA TRP A 56 -1.31 4.16 -4.68
C TRP A 56 -1.08 5.17 -5.79
N LEU A 57 0.18 5.50 -6.03
CA LEU A 57 0.59 6.37 -7.14
C LEU A 57 0.62 5.56 -8.45
N SER A 58 0.74 6.26 -9.57
CA SER A 58 0.71 5.64 -10.89
C SER A 58 1.80 6.20 -11.78
N TRP A 59 2.78 5.37 -12.13
CA TRP A 59 3.78 5.71 -13.14
C TRP A 59 3.13 5.94 -14.51
N ASN A 60 2.13 5.14 -14.87
CA ASN A 60 1.41 5.31 -16.14
C ASN A 60 0.66 6.64 -16.23
N ALA A 61 0.02 7.09 -15.14
CA ALA A 61 -0.61 8.39 -15.09
C ALA A 61 0.43 9.52 -15.21
N TYR A 62 1.56 9.39 -14.53
CA TYR A 62 2.68 10.32 -14.68
C TYR A 62 3.14 10.41 -16.12
N CYS A 63 3.36 9.30 -16.82
CA CYS A 63 3.78 9.29 -18.21
C CYS A 63 2.81 10.02 -19.16
N GLN A 64 1.51 10.01 -18.82
CA GLN A 64 0.48 10.64 -19.65
C GLN A 64 0.27 12.13 -19.34
N MET A 65 0.53 12.58 -18.11
CA MET A 65 0.16 13.94 -17.66
C MET A 65 1.06 14.47 -16.55
N GLN A 66 2.38 14.44 -16.74
CA GLN A 66 3.42 14.69 -15.74
C GLN A 66 3.11 15.82 -14.75
N GLU A 67 2.99 17.06 -15.23
CA GLU A 67 2.72 18.24 -14.38
C GLU A 67 1.39 18.13 -13.65
N ARG A 68 0.34 17.69 -14.36
CA ARG A 68 -0.99 17.52 -13.77
C ARG A 68 -0.98 16.43 -12.71
N PHE A 69 -0.28 15.32 -12.95
CA PHE A 69 -0.16 14.24 -11.98
C PHE A 69 0.46 14.74 -10.67
N ILE A 70 1.60 15.44 -10.75
CA ILE A 70 2.25 16.03 -9.56
C ILE A 70 1.31 17.01 -8.84
N ALA A 71 0.58 17.85 -9.59
CA ALA A 71 -0.40 18.76 -9.02
C ALA A 71 -1.56 18.02 -8.32
N CYS A 72 -2.04 16.89 -8.88
CA CYS A 72 -3.07 16.07 -8.26
C CYS A 72 -2.57 15.41 -6.96
N VAL A 73 -1.36 14.85 -6.98
CA VAL A 73 -0.73 14.27 -5.77
C VAL A 73 -0.58 15.33 -4.68
N LYS A 74 -0.14 16.54 -5.05
CA LYS A 74 -0.07 17.66 -4.09
C LYS A 74 -1.42 17.96 -3.46
N LYS A 75 -2.49 18.07 -4.25
CA LYS A 75 -3.85 18.31 -3.74
C LYS A 75 -4.33 17.18 -2.82
N ALA A 76 -4.05 15.92 -3.15
CA ALA A 76 -4.37 14.78 -2.30
C ALA A 76 -3.67 14.87 -0.94
N ILE A 77 -2.38 15.24 -0.93
CA ILE A 77 -1.61 15.47 0.30
C ILE A 77 -2.16 16.67 1.09
N ASP A 78 -2.52 17.77 0.42
CA ASP A 78 -3.10 18.95 1.06
C ASP A 78 -4.45 18.62 1.74
N ILE A 79 -5.31 17.80 1.10
CA ILE A 79 -6.54 17.29 1.72
C ILE A 79 -6.22 16.47 2.98
N CYS A 80 -5.26 15.57 2.90
CA CYS A 80 -4.84 14.77 4.05
C CYS A 80 -4.28 15.65 5.19
N ARG A 81 -3.53 16.69 4.85
CA ARG A 81 -2.99 17.67 5.82
C ARG A 81 -4.11 18.40 6.54
N ASP A 82 -5.12 18.90 5.81
CA ASP A 82 -6.28 19.60 6.37
C ASP A 82 -7.05 18.73 7.37
N LEU A 83 -7.07 17.41 7.14
CA LEU A 83 -7.75 16.40 7.97
C LEU A 83 -6.86 15.82 9.09
N GLY A 84 -5.59 16.22 9.17
CA GLY A 84 -4.63 15.68 10.14
C GLY A 84 -4.26 14.20 9.86
N ILE A 85 -4.21 13.80 8.59
CA ILE A 85 -3.93 12.43 8.14
C ILE A 85 -2.56 12.39 7.49
N CYS A 86 -1.67 11.51 7.95
CA CYS A 86 -0.40 11.21 7.28
C CYS A 86 -0.61 10.36 6.02
N VAL A 87 0.35 10.40 5.12
CA VAL A 87 0.28 9.68 3.85
C VAL A 87 1.43 8.68 3.74
N ILE A 88 1.13 7.49 3.24
CA ILE A 88 2.10 6.50 2.76
C ILE A 88 1.90 6.39 1.25
N PRO A 89 2.67 7.14 0.43
CA PRO A 89 2.55 6.99 -1.02
C PRO A 89 3.27 5.72 -1.48
N CYS A 90 2.55 4.86 -2.20
CA CYS A 90 3.07 3.66 -2.84
C CYS A 90 3.39 3.97 -4.31
N LEU A 91 4.68 3.87 -4.70
CA LEU A 91 5.14 4.32 -6.01
C LEU A 91 4.80 3.36 -7.14
N PHE A 92 5.02 2.08 -6.90
CA PHE A 92 4.89 1.03 -7.93
C PHE A 92 4.03 -0.11 -7.42
N ASN A 93 3.42 -0.85 -8.36
CA ASN A 93 2.63 -2.04 -8.05
C ASN A 93 3.16 -3.24 -8.84
N ARG A 94 3.47 -4.33 -8.13
CA ARG A 94 3.88 -5.59 -8.74
C ARG A 94 2.80 -6.67 -8.67
N TRP A 95 1.81 -6.47 -7.80
CA TRP A 95 0.64 -7.32 -7.81
C TRP A 95 -0.31 -6.92 -8.95
N HIS A 96 -0.78 -7.88 -9.72
CA HIS A 96 -1.65 -7.66 -10.86
C HIS A 96 -2.89 -8.55 -10.78
N ASP A 97 -4.02 -7.99 -11.15
CA ASP A 97 -5.22 -8.75 -11.48
C ASP A 97 -5.32 -8.91 -13.00
N SER A 98 -5.49 -10.15 -13.46
CA SER A 98 -5.57 -10.46 -14.90
C SER A 98 -6.77 -9.85 -15.62
N MET A 99 -7.77 -9.39 -14.88
CA MET A 99 -8.98 -8.78 -15.44
C MET A 99 -8.89 -7.25 -15.55
N VAL A 100 -8.12 -6.61 -14.67
CA VAL A 100 -8.02 -5.15 -14.54
C VAL A 100 -6.57 -4.67 -14.51
N ASP A 101 -5.70 -5.39 -15.15
CA ASP A 101 -4.26 -5.19 -15.12
C ASP A 101 -3.82 -3.90 -15.84
N CYS A 102 -4.25 -2.77 -15.28
CA CYS A 102 -3.77 -1.45 -15.63
C CYS A 102 -2.88 -0.94 -14.51
N ASP A 103 -1.73 -0.36 -14.88
CA ASP A 103 -0.84 0.32 -13.95
C ASP A 103 0.10 -0.57 -13.13
N GLY A 104 0.24 -1.83 -13.50
CA GLY A 104 1.26 -2.69 -12.92
C GLY A 104 2.65 -2.53 -13.56
N ILE A 105 3.69 -2.89 -12.83
CA ILE A 105 5.05 -2.97 -13.34
C ILE A 105 5.34 -4.41 -13.74
N TYR A 106 5.59 -4.62 -15.03
CA TYR A 106 5.84 -5.94 -15.60
C TYR A 106 7.31 -6.34 -15.50
N ILE A 107 7.57 -7.64 -15.59
CA ILE A 107 8.92 -8.21 -15.50
C ILE A 107 9.87 -7.60 -16.52
N ASP A 108 9.45 -7.42 -17.76
CA ASP A 108 10.29 -6.88 -18.82
C ASP A 108 10.62 -5.38 -18.67
N HIS A 109 9.97 -4.66 -17.75
CA HIS A 109 10.35 -3.30 -17.42
C HIS A 109 11.68 -3.21 -16.66
N PHE A 110 12.07 -4.23 -15.92
CA PHE A 110 13.27 -4.21 -15.09
C PHE A 110 14.28 -5.33 -15.38
N LEU A 111 13.93 -6.34 -16.19
CA LEU A 111 14.89 -7.39 -16.58
C LEU A 111 16.05 -6.80 -17.39
N PRO A 112 17.30 -7.17 -17.07
CA PRO A 112 18.46 -6.78 -17.86
C PRO A 112 18.29 -7.20 -19.32
N ASN A 113 18.68 -6.31 -20.22
CA ASN A 113 18.62 -6.56 -21.68
C ASN A 113 17.21 -6.82 -22.23
N SER A 114 16.15 -6.48 -21.49
CA SER A 114 14.82 -6.47 -22.06
C SER A 114 14.75 -5.49 -23.25
N SER A 115 13.86 -5.73 -24.20
CA SER A 115 13.67 -4.83 -25.35
C SER A 115 13.28 -3.42 -24.90
N TRP A 116 12.58 -3.30 -23.79
CA TRP A 116 12.22 -2.03 -23.19
C TRP A 116 13.45 -1.24 -22.72
N LEU A 117 14.28 -1.83 -21.84
CA LEU A 117 15.48 -1.18 -21.30
C LEU A 117 16.50 -0.85 -22.37
N LEU A 118 16.67 -1.73 -23.37
CA LEU A 118 17.58 -1.47 -24.49
C LEU A 118 17.14 -0.31 -25.37
N LYS A 119 15.84 -0.08 -25.48
CA LYS A 119 15.26 0.96 -26.35
C LYS A 119 15.08 2.30 -25.65
N TYR A 120 14.65 2.28 -24.40
CA TYR A 120 14.19 3.48 -23.68
C TYR A 120 15.03 3.84 -22.45
N GLY A 121 15.96 2.98 -22.04
CA GLY A 121 16.69 3.12 -20.78
C GLY A 121 15.81 2.79 -19.57
N ASP A 122 16.16 3.34 -18.40
CA ASP A 122 15.36 3.20 -17.20
C ASP A 122 14.10 4.10 -17.29
N PRO A 123 12.91 3.54 -17.44
CA PRO A 123 11.70 4.33 -17.68
C PRO A 123 11.17 5.02 -16.41
N PHE A 124 11.71 4.69 -15.23
CA PHE A 124 11.19 5.13 -13.94
C PHE A 124 11.93 6.33 -13.36
N SER A 125 13.12 6.62 -13.89
CA SER A 125 13.99 7.66 -13.33
C SER A 125 13.34 9.02 -13.23
N ASP A 126 12.72 9.50 -14.30
CA ASP A 126 12.08 10.82 -14.34
C ASP A 126 10.88 10.90 -13.39
N TYR A 127 10.14 9.79 -13.24
CA TYR A 127 9.02 9.71 -12.31
C TYR A 127 9.47 9.81 -10.85
N VAL A 128 10.51 9.06 -10.50
CA VAL A 128 11.07 9.08 -9.14
C VAL A 128 11.67 10.46 -8.84
N ASP A 129 12.40 11.05 -9.77
CA ASP A 129 12.97 12.38 -9.60
C ASP A 129 11.91 13.45 -9.40
N ALA A 130 10.86 13.45 -10.22
CA ALA A 130 9.77 14.41 -10.11
C ALA A 130 9.03 14.30 -8.76
N LEU A 131 8.82 13.07 -8.25
CA LEU A 131 8.24 12.86 -6.92
C LEU A 131 9.18 13.35 -5.81
N CYS A 132 10.47 13.06 -5.92
CA CYS A 132 11.46 13.51 -4.94
C CYS A 132 11.59 15.03 -4.92
N GLU A 133 11.64 15.67 -6.09
CA GLU A 133 11.69 17.14 -6.21
C GLU A 133 10.44 17.80 -5.60
N ALA A 134 9.26 17.25 -5.87
CA ALA A 134 8.01 17.82 -5.41
C ALA A 134 7.73 17.56 -3.92
N PHE A 135 8.14 16.41 -3.39
CA PHE A 135 7.68 15.91 -2.08
C PHE A 135 8.78 15.35 -1.18
N GLY A 136 10.06 15.44 -1.56
CA GLY A 136 11.18 14.86 -0.80
C GLY A 136 11.33 15.41 0.62
N ASP A 137 10.77 16.58 0.93
CA ASP A 137 10.73 17.19 2.25
C ASP A 137 9.31 17.31 2.83
N GLU A 138 8.30 16.72 2.17
CA GLU A 138 6.90 16.83 2.56
C GLU A 138 6.64 16.15 3.92
N GLU A 139 6.30 16.94 4.93
CA GLU A 139 6.11 16.46 6.30
C GLU A 139 4.87 15.59 6.48
N GLN A 140 3.91 15.63 5.55
CA GLN A 140 2.72 14.81 5.61
C GLN A 140 2.99 13.36 5.21
N ILE A 141 4.09 13.10 4.49
CA ILE A 141 4.53 11.75 4.16
C ILE A 141 5.18 11.09 5.37
N LEU A 142 4.58 10.00 5.82
CA LEU A 142 5.05 9.20 6.96
C LEU A 142 6.21 8.29 6.56
N VAL A 143 6.06 7.57 5.47
CA VAL A 143 7.04 6.67 4.87
C VAL A 143 6.72 6.51 3.38
N TRP A 144 7.73 6.46 2.54
CA TRP A 144 7.57 6.10 1.14
C TRP A 144 7.50 4.58 1.01
N ASP A 145 6.44 4.07 0.41
CA ASP A 145 6.34 2.67 0.00
C ASP A 145 6.81 2.54 -1.45
N ILE A 146 8.01 2.03 -1.65
CA ILE A 146 8.61 1.98 -2.99
C ILE A 146 7.79 1.09 -3.92
N CYS A 147 7.30 -0.05 -3.42
CA CYS A 147 6.58 -0.99 -4.26
C CYS A 147 5.60 -1.85 -3.46
N ASN A 148 4.37 -1.95 -4.00
CA ASN A 148 3.40 -2.92 -3.53
C ASN A 148 3.76 -4.31 -4.02
N GLU A 149 3.91 -5.23 -3.09
CA GLU A 149 4.02 -6.67 -3.28
C GLU A 149 5.00 -7.10 -4.38
N PRO A 150 6.28 -6.67 -4.32
CA PRO A 150 7.29 -7.28 -5.15
C PRO A 150 7.41 -8.78 -4.83
N PHE A 151 7.89 -9.58 -5.79
CA PHE A 151 7.96 -11.04 -5.71
C PHE A 151 6.62 -11.76 -5.64
N ALA A 152 5.50 -11.07 -5.88
CA ALA A 152 4.17 -11.67 -5.96
C ALA A 152 4.02 -12.52 -7.25
N TYR A 153 4.72 -13.63 -7.29
CA TYR A 153 4.66 -14.57 -8.40
C TYR A 153 3.77 -15.77 -8.05
N ASN A 154 2.87 -16.10 -8.96
CA ASN A 154 2.04 -17.29 -8.83
C ASN A 154 2.84 -18.55 -9.20
N GLY A 155 3.15 -19.35 -8.18
CA GLY A 155 3.80 -20.65 -8.36
C GLY A 155 5.30 -20.56 -8.66
N ASP A 156 5.83 -21.71 -9.07
CA ASP A 156 7.22 -21.87 -9.49
C ASP A 156 7.31 -21.85 -11.02
N PHE A 157 8.29 -21.15 -11.55
CA PHE A 157 8.51 -21.03 -12.98
C PHE A 157 10.00 -21.01 -13.33
N PRO A 158 10.39 -21.40 -14.55
CA PRO A 158 11.78 -21.31 -14.98
C PRO A 158 12.32 -19.89 -14.84
N MET A 159 13.55 -19.74 -14.35
CA MET A 159 14.23 -18.45 -14.16
C MET A 159 13.69 -17.60 -13.00
N ARG A 160 12.86 -18.13 -12.10
CA ARG A 160 12.33 -17.38 -10.95
C ARG A 160 13.41 -16.65 -10.17
N GLU A 161 14.52 -17.33 -9.85
CA GLU A 161 15.65 -16.71 -9.11
C GLU A 161 16.26 -15.55 -9.90
N THR A 162 16.40 -15.66 -11.22
CA THR A 162 16.92 -14.58 -12.06
C THR A 162 15.98 -13.36 -12.05
N VAL A 163 14.68 -13.61 -12.13
CA VAL A 163 13.65 -12.56 -12.07
C VAL A 163 13.67 -11.88 -10.71
N MET A 164 13.67 -12.65 -9.61
CA MET A 164 13.73 -12.10 -8.24
C MET A 164 14.99 -11.26 -8.02
N LYS A 165 16.15 -11.71 -8.51
CA LYS A 165 17.39 -10.95 -8.42
C LYS A 165 17.29 -9.62 -9.17
N SER A 166 16.77 -9.64 -10.39
CA SER A 166 16.61 -8.43 -11.20
C SER A 166 15.61 -7.44 -10.58
N GLU A 167 14.53 -7.96 -9.99
CA GLU A 167 13.55 -7.14 -9.28
C GLU A 167 14.17 -6.50 -8.03
N LEU A 168 14.96 -7.26 -7.25
CA LEU A 168 15.67 -6.73 -6.10
C LEU A 168 16.67 -5.64 -6.50
N GLU A 169 17.44 -5.85 -7.56
CA GLU A 169 18.37 -4.86 -8.08
C GLU A 169 17.65 -3.60 -8.57
N TRP A 170 16.46 -3.76 -9.16
CA TRP A 170 15.61 -2.62 -9.55
C TRP A 170 15.10 -1.84 -8.34
N LEU A 171 14.58 -2.52 -7.32
CA LEU A 171 14.12 -1.89 -6.08
C LEU A 171 15.26 -1.12 -5.38
N GLN A 172 16.47 -1.70 -5.35
CA GLN A 172 17.65 -1.05 -4.81
C GLN A 172 17.98 0.24 -5.59
N ARG A 173 17.95 0.18 -6.94
CA ARG A 173 18.18 1.37 -7.77
C ARG A 173 17.15 2.49 -7.51
N MET A 174 15.87 2.14 -7.32
CA MET A 174 14.83 3.13 -6.99
C MET A 174 15.09 3.77 -5.63
N ALA A 175 15.41 2.97 -4.62
CA ALA A 175 15.78 3.48 -3.29
C ALA A 175 17.02 4.36 -3.31
N ASP A 176 18.08 3.94 -4.00
CA ASP A 176 19.32 4.70 -4.13
C ASP A 176 19.08 6.03 -4.83
N ARG A 177 18.21 6.04 -5.84
CA ARG A 177 17.82 7.26 -6.53
C ARG A 177 17.07 8.24 -5.63
N MET A 178 16.10 7.73 -4.83
CA MET A 178 15.39 8.55 -3.84
C MET A 178 16.36 9.15 -2.81
N ARG A 179 17.31 8.36 -2.32
CA ARG A 179 18.34 8.84 -1.37
C ARG A 179 19.28 9.85 -2.01
N ALA A 180 19.68 9.65 -3.28
CA ALA A 180 20.50 10.60 -4.03
C ALA A 180 19.79 11.94 -4.26
N ASN A 181 18.47 11.95 -4.36
CA ASN A 181 17.62 13.15 -4.38
C ASN A 181 17.34 13.74 -2.98
N ASN A 182 18.04 13.26 -1.94
CA ASN A 182 17.94 13.76 -0.56
C ASN A 182 16.54 13.68 0.05
N VAL A 183 15.75 12.67 -0.30
CA VAL A 183 14.45 12.42 0.35
C VAL A 183 14.67 12.29 1.86
N SER A 184 13.95 13.08 2.63
CA SER A 184 14.15 13.17 4.08
C SER A 184 13.36 12.11 4.86
N GLN A 185 12.27 11.61 4.28
CA GLN A 185 11.40 10.62 4.90
C GLN A 185 12.00 9.21 4.76
N PRO A 186 11.63 8.28 5.67
CA PRO A 186 12.05 6.88 5.56
C PRO A 186 11.44 6.16 4.36
N LEU A 187 12.14 5.12 3.89
CA LEU A 187 11.73 4.25 2.81
C LEU A 187 11.28 2.89 3.34
N GLY A 188 10.27 2.30 2.72
CA GLY A 188 9.80 0.95 2.97
C GLY A 188 9.37 0.27 1.68
N ILE A 189 9.06 -1.02 1.76
CA ILE A 189 8.52 -1.83 0.67
C ILE A 189 7.39 -2.67 1.24
N GLY A 190 6.18 -2.50 0.72
CA GLY A 190 5.00 -3.26 1.12
C GLY A 190 5.06 -4.70 0.61
N SER A 191 5.31 -5.67 1.49
CA SER A 191 5.52 -7.07 1.11
C SER A 191 4.44 -8.00 1.65
N THR A 192 4.16 -9.08 0.90
CA THR A 192 3.13 -10.09 1.25
C THR A 192 3.45 -10.90 2.49
N GLY A 193 4.69 -10.88 2.97
CA GLY A 193 5.12 -11.73 4.08
C GLY A 193 6.41 -11.27 4.73
N GLY A 194 7.35 -12.19 4.84
CA GLY A 194 8.66 -11.95 5.45
C GLY A 194 9.70 -11.30 4.54
N GLU A 195 9.38 -11.10 3.28
CA GLU A 195 10.32 -10.64 2.25
C GLU A 195 10.91 -9.27 2.59
N SER A 196 10.14 -8.39 3.23
CA SER A 196 10.65 -7.07 3.67
C SER A 196 11.83 -7.17 4.61
N MET A 197 11.90 -8.23 5.41
CA MET A 197 12.99 -8.45 6.36
C MET A 197 14.11 -9.29 5.76
N GLU A 198 13.76 -10.29 4.96
CA GLU A 198 14.70 -11.24 4.39
C GLU A 198 15.49 -10.65 3.21
N PHE A 199 14.79 -9.98 2.29
CA PHE A 199 15.39 -9.50 1.04
C PHE A 199 15.54 -7.98 0.98
N PHE A 200 14.66 -7.22 1.64
CA PHE A 200 14.63 -5.75 1.55
C PHE A 200 15.22 -5.06 2.77
N GLY A 201 15.81 -5.84 3.70
CA GLY A 201 16.34 -5.32 4.96
C GLY A 201 17.34 -4.18 4.78
N ASP A 202 18.20 -4.23 3.76
CA ASP A 202 19.20 -3.20 3.49
C ASP A 202 18.59 -1.99 2.74
N ILE A 203 17.46 -2.17 2.08
CA ILE A 203 16.75 -1.12 1.35
C ILE A 203 15.86 -0.30 2.28
N CYS A 204 15.10 -1.00 3.15
CA CYS A 204 14.07 -0.40 3.98
C CYS A 204 14.60 0.25 5.25
N ASP A 205 14.10 1.43 5.58
CA ASP A 205 14.24 2.07 6.89
C ASP A 205 13.11 1.67 7.83
N VAL A 206 11.94 1.34 7.26
CA VAL A 206 10.74 0.86 7.93
C VAL A 206 10.26 -0.41 7.25
N TYR A 207 9.95 -1.44 8.01
CA TYR A 207 9.34 -2.65 7.48
C TYR A 207 7.84 -2.41 7.26
N LEU A 208 7.40 -2.48 6.01
CA LEU A 208 5.99 -2.49 5.61
C LEU A 208 5.60 -3.93 5.25
N THR A 209 4.57 -4.44 5.91
CA THR A 209 4.15 -5.84 5.70
C THR A 209 2.65 -5.93 5.47
N HIS A 210 2.23 -6.93 4.70
CA HIS A 210 0.82 -7.26 4.50
C HIS A 210 0.49 -8.51 5.32
N LEU A 211 -0.33 -8.33 6.35
CA LEU A 211 -0.65 -9.37 7.33
C LEU A 211 -2.15 -9.59 7.38
N TYR A 212 -2.61 -10.53 6.60
CA TYR A 212 -4.01 -10.91 6.51
C TYR A 212 -4.32 -12.14 7.35
N TYR A 213 -5.36 -12.04 8.17
CA TYR A 213 -6.00 -13.18 8.83
C TYR A 213 -7.30 -13.51 8.09
N GLY A 214 -7.31 -14.63 7.38
CA GLY A 214 -8.45 -15.11 6.60
C GLY A 214 -9.35 -16.10 7.35
N GLY A 215 -9.18 -16.24 8.67
CA GLY A 215 -9.88 -17.25 9.47
C GLY A 215 -9.01 -18.45 9.85
N GLY A 216 -9.60 -19.43 10.52
CA GLY A 216 -8.90 -20.63 10.99
C GLY A 216 -8.19 -20.46 12.33
N ASP A 217 -7.07 -21.17 12.52
CA ASP A 217 -6.34 -21.15 13.77
C ASP A 217 -5.61 -19.81 13.99
N ILE A 218 -6.11 -19.04 14.95
CA ILE A 218 -5.55 -17.75 15.35
C ILE A 218 -4.09 -17.84 15.81
N SER A 219 -3.70 -18.96 16.41
CA SER A 219 -2.32 -19.12 16.94
C SER A 219 -1.29 -19.03 15.83
N HIS A 220 -1.61 -19.51 14.64
CA HIS A 220 -0.72 -19.42 13.49
C HIS A 220 -0.50 -17.96 13.06
N PHE A 221 -1.57 -17.18 12.98
CA PHE A 221 -1.49 -15.76 12.66
C PHE A 221 -0.75 -14.98 13.74
N GLU A 222 -1.05 -15.26 15.01
CA GLU A 222 -0.41 -14.62 16.15
C GLU A 222 1.09 -14.88 16.18
N ASN A 223 1.52 -16.12 15.99
CA ASN A 223 2.93 -16.50 15.90
C ASN A 223 3.64 -15.79 14.71
N LYS A 224 2.94 -15.60 13.58
CA LYS A 224 3.48 -14.86 12.44
C LYS A 224 3.72 -13.39 12.81
N VAL A 225 2.77 -12.74 13.46
CA VAL A 225 2.90 -11.35 13.92
C VAL A 225 4.03 -11.21 14.94
N GLU A 226 4.08 -12.08 15.93
CA GLU A 226 5.13 -12.10 16.96
C GLU A 226 6.53 -12.22 16.35
N ARG A 227 6.69 -13.13 15.39
CA ARG A 227 7.96 -13.30 14.66
C ARG A 227 8.40 -12.00 13.98
N PHE A 228 7.47 -11.30 13.30
CA PHE A 228 7.81 -10.06 12.61
C PHE A 228 8.15 -8.92 13.58
N VAL A 229 7.44 -8.82 14.69
CA VAL A 229 7.77 -7.86 15.75
C VAL A 229 9.14 -8.14 16.35
N THR A 230 9.43 -9.39 16.63
CA THR A 230 10.74 -9.82 17.17
C THR A 230 11.88 -9.48 16.22
N GLU A 231 11.70 -9.77 14.91
CA GLU A 231 12.73 -9.48 13.91
C GLU A 231 12.90 -7.97 13.69
N SER A 232 11.80 -7.20 13.69
CA SER A 232 11.83 -5.75 13.65
C SER A 232 12.64 -5.15 14.81
N GLN A 233 12.40 -5.62 16.02
CA GLN A 233 13.13 -5.19 17.22
C GLN A 233 14.61 -5.56 17.15
N LYS A 234 14.93 -6.78 16.72
CA LYS A 234 16.32 -7.25 16.54
C LYS A 234 17.08 -6.40 15.54
N ASN A 235 16.43 -5.98 14.46
CA ASN A 235 17.04 -5.18 13.41
C ASN A 235 16.99 -3.66 13.72
N GLY A 236 16.30 -3.25 14.78
CA GLY A 236 16.16 -1.85 15.17
C GLY A 236 15.38 -1.01 14.15
N LYS A 237 14.51 -1.64 13.34
CA LYS A 237 13.70 -0.96 12.32
C LYS A 237 12.22 -1.05 12.68
N PRO A 238 11.47 0.08 12.58
CA PRO A 238 10.04 0.09 12.84
C PRO A 238 9.27 -0.88 11.95
N LEU A 239 8.14 -1.40 12.44
CA LEU A 239 7.21 -2.26 11.70
C LEU A 239 5.84 -1.59 11.64
N ILE A 240 5.26 -1.50 10.45
CA ILE A 240 3.88 -1.08 10.19
C ILE A 240 3.24 -2.13 9.26
N CYS A 241 2.06 -2.61 9.61
CA CYS A 241 1.27 -3.43 8.71
C CYS A 241 0.55 -2.53 7.70
N SER A 242 1.04 -2.47 6.45
CA SER A 242 0.53 -1.58 5.41
C SER A 242 -0.68 -2.11 4.66
N GLU A 243 -1.03 -3.40 4.85
CA GLU A 243 -2.31 -3.98 4.44
C GLU A 243 -2.76 -5.08 5.39
N CYS A 244 -4.06 -5.06 5.74
CA CYS A 244 -4.69 -6.06 6.58
C CYS A 244 -6.21 -6.05 6.44
N CYS A 245 -6.89 -6.89 7.23
CA CYS A 245 -8.34 -7.01 7.29
C CYS A 245 -8.94 -7.69 6.06
N TRP A 246 -8.74 -9.01 5.98
CA TRP A 246 -9.25 -9.86 4.90
C TRP A 246 -10.73 -9.65 4.60
N GLY A 247 -11.12 -9.86 3.36
CA GLY A 247 -12.49 -9.66 2.89
C GLY A 247 -13.45 -10.77 3.28
N SER A 248 -14.74 -10.50 3.15
CA SER A 248 -15.83 -11.46 3.12
C SER A 248 -17.07 -10.82 2.52
N LEU A 249 -17.91 -11.61 1.86
CA LEU A 249 -19.25 -11.21 1.43
C LEU A 249 -20.23 -11.11 2.61
N ASP A 250 -19.97 -11.82 3.71
CA ASP A 250 -20.73 -11.74 4.95
C ASP A 250 -20.12 -10.69 5.88
N ASP A 251 -20.85 -9.59 6.10
CA ASP A 251 -20.38 -8.46 6.90
C ASP A 251 -20.07 -8.85 8.36
N LYS A 252 -20.82 -9.81 8.93
CA LYS A 252 -20.59 -10.28 10.31
C LYS A 252 -19.30 -11.09 10.38
N VAL A 253 -19.09 -12.01 9.44
CA VAL A 253 -17.84 -12.79 9.36
C VAL A 253 -16.66 -11.83 9.19
N ARG A 254 -16.78 -10.85 8.30
CA ARG A 254 -15.72 -9.87 8.11
C ARG A 254 -15.46 -9.02 9.35
N GLY A 255 -16.52 -8.58 10.06
CA GLY A 255 -16.36 -7.88 11.34
C GLY A 255 -15.58 -8.69 12.36
N GLU A 256 -15.78 -10.01 12.41
CA GLU A 256 -15.04 -10.92 13.28
C GLU A 256 -13.56 -11.05 12.84
N LEU A 257 -13.29 -11.15 11.54
CA LEU A 257 -11.92 -11.15 10.99
C LEU A 257 -11.18 -9.85 11.33
N ILE A 258 -11.83 -8.70 11.16
CA ILE A 258 -11.27 -7.39 11.52
C ILE A 258 -10.95 -7.35 13.02
N ARG A 259 -11.92 -7.70 13.88
CA ARG A 259 -11.73 -7.73 15.34
C ARG A 259 -10.53 -8.60 15.73
N THR A 260 -10.46 -9.80 15.19
CA THR A 260 -9.40 -10.75 15.48
C THR A 260 -8.04 -10.19 15.06
N THR A 261 -7.93 -9.70 13.82
CA THR A 261 -6.69 -9.10 13.29
C THR A 261 -6.21 -7.95 14.17
N LEU A 262 -7.09 -6.98 14.45
CA LEU A 262 -6.73 -5.78 15.20
C LEU A 262 -6.47 -6.06 16.69
N THR A 263 -7.08 -7.10 17.26
CA THR A 263 -6.77 -7.56 18.63
C THR A 263 -5.34 -8.08 18.72
N VAL A 264 -4.90 -8.86 17.75
CA VAL A 264 -3.50 -9.34 17.69
C VAL A 264 -2.55 -8.15 17.51
N PHE A 265 -2.84 -7.23 16.60
CA PHE A 265 -1.99 -6.05 16.38
C PHE A 265 -1.86 -5.19 17.64
N ARG A 266 -2.98 -4.96 18.36
CA ARG A 266 -2.95 -4.24 19.64
C ARG A 266 -2.10 -4.96 20.69
N LYS A 267 -2.17 -6.29 20.78
CA LYS A 267 -1.36 -7.09 21.72
C LYS A 267 0.14 -6.88 21.48
N TYR A 268 0.56 -6.80 20.24
CA TYR A 268 1.96 -6.68 19.84
C TYR A 268 2.38 -5.23 19.51
N ASN A 269 1.51 -4.25 19.74
CA ASN A 269 1.75 -2.83 19.43
C ASN A 269 2.14 -2.58 17.96
N VAL A 270 1.47 -3.25 17.03
CA VAL A 270 1.63 -3.06 15.58
C VAL A 270 0.64 -2.02 15.07
N GLY A 271 1.14 -0.95 14.44
CA GLY A 271 0.30 -0.02 13.71
C GLY A 271 -0.13 -0.61 12.37
N PHE A 272 -1.27 -0.16 11.86
CA PHE A 272 -1.90 -0.81 10.72
C PHE A 272 -2.62 0.15 9.77
N VAL A 273 -2.69 -0.26 8.51
CA VAL A 273 -3.43 0.37 7.42
C VAL A 273 -4.34 -0.70 6.82
N ALA A 274 -5.63 -0.63 7.13
CA ALA A 274 -6.62 -1.61 6.69
C ALA A 274 -6.94 -1.47 5.18
N HIS A 275 -7.29 -2.54 4.53
CA HIS A 275 -7.71 -2.54 3.13
C HIS A 275 -9.23 -2.77 3.05
N ALA A 276 -10.04 -1.81 2.57
CA ALA A 276 -9.79 -0.46 2.13
C ALA A 276 -10.85 0.49 2.68
N LEU A 277 -10.60 1.82 2.70
CA LEU A 277 -11.56 2.77 3.28
C LEU A 277 -12.89 2.77 2.53
N GLN A 278 -12.84 3.07 1.24
CA GLN A 278 -14.00 3.39 0.41
C GLN A 278 -14.35 2.24 -0.54
N TYR A 279 -15.64 2.02 -0.77
CA TYR A 279 -16.10 1.13 -1.84
C TYR A 279 -15.64 1.65 -3.20
N CYS A 280 -14.93 0.81 -3.93
CA CYS A 280 -14.47 1.09 -5.29
C CYS A 280 -14.25 -0.22 -6.05
N GLY A 281 -13.99 -0.14 -7.35
CA GLY A 281 -13.69 -1.31 -8.18
C GLY A 281 -12.47 -2.09 -7.72
N VAL A 282 -11.43 -1.41 -7.24
CA VAL A 282 -10.23 -2.06 -6.69
C VAL A 282 -10.58 -2.93 -5.47
N ALA A 283 -11.42 -2.42 -4.55
CA ALA A 283 -11.82 -3.18 -3.37
C ALA A 283 -12.73 -4.37 -3.68
N ASP A 284 -13.50 -4.31 -4.77
CA ASP A 284 -14.41 -5.38 -5.18
C ASP A 284 -13.76 -6.48 -6.01
N LEU A 285 -12.78 -6.10 -6.81
CA LEU A 285 -12.13 -7.00 -7.77
C LEU A 285 -10.96 -7.79 -7.15
N HIS A 286 -10.76 -7.61 -5.90
CA HIS A 286 -9.51 -7.88 -5.22
C HIS A 286 -9.12 -9.35 -5.17
N ASP A 287 -9.77 -10.29 -5.82
CA ASP A 287 -9.31 -11.66 -5.74
C ASP A 287 -9.69 -12.61 -6.82
N SER A 288 -9.64 -12.15 -8.00
CA SER A 288 -9.74 -13.12 -9.05
C SER A 288 -8.50 -13.13 -9.93
N HIS A 289 -7.40 -13.68 -9.43
CA HIS A 289 -6.27 -14.04 -10.29
C HIS A 289 -6.68 -14.90 -11.49
N ASP A 290 -7.84 -15.52 -11.41
CA ASP A 290 -8.40 -16.38 -12.46
C ASP A 290 -9.74 -15.86 -13.04
N GLY A 291 -10.13 -14.62 -12.74
CA GLY A 291 -11.39 -14.02 -13.18
C GLY A 291 -12.62 -14.54 -12.43
N ARG A 292 -12.43 -15.21 -11.28
CA ARG A 292 -13.51 -15.66 -10.42
C ARG A 292 -13.54 -14.85 -9.14
N ILE A 293 -14.70 -14.31 -8.81
CA ILE A 293 -14.90 -13.72 -7.48
C ILE A 293 -14.80 -14.85 -6.47
N SER A 294 -13.78 -14.81 -5.62
CA SER A 294 -13.69 -15.74 -4.51
C SER A 294 -14.80 -15.44 -3.52
N PRO A 295 -15.68 -16.41 -3.22
CA PRO A 295 -16.75 -16.21 -2.23
C PRO A 295 -16.19 -15.96 -0.82
N ASP A 296 -14.90 -16.25 -0.60
CA ASP A 296 -14.26 -16.12 0.69
C ASP A 296 -13.68 -14.72 0.93
N VAL A 297 -13.53 -13.91 -0.10
CA VAL A 297 -12.87 -12.60 -0.01
C VAL A 297 -13.84 -11.45 -0.09
N GLY A 298 -14.65 -11.38 -1.10
CA GLY A 298 -15.66 -10.34 -1.25
C GLY A 298 -15.09 -8.92 -1.16
N ASN A 299 -15.97 -7.98 -0.89
CA ASN A 299 -15.65 -6.58 -0.82
C ASN A 299 -14.77 -6.24 0.40
N LEU A 300 -13.64 -5.58 0.18
CA LEU A 300 -12.68 -5.17 1.21
C LEU A 300 -12.97 -3.78 1.82
N CYS A 301 -13.94 -3.03 1.32
CA CYS A 301 -14.21 -1.69 1.83
C CYS A 301 -14.85 -1.70 3.24
N PHE A 302 -14.61 -0.58 3.96
CA PHE A 302 -15.25 -0.29 5.25
C PHE A 302 -16.46 0.64 5.10
N ILE A 303 -16.48 1.45 4.04
CA ILE A 303 -17.55 2.40 3.72
C ILE A 303 -18.20 1.99 2.41
N ASN A 304 -19.53 1.91 2.42
CA ASN A 304 -20.37 1.60 1.26
C ASN A 304 -20.39 2.76 0.24
N LYS A 305 -20.93 2.50 -0.96
CA LYS A 305 -21.14 3.52 -2.01
C LYS A 305 -21.93 4.74 -1.55
N ASP A 306 -22.86 4.56 -0.62
CA ASP A 306 -23.71 5.64 -0.09
C ASP A 306 -23.04 6.42 1.05
N GLY A 307 -21.80 6.10 1.40
CA GLY A 307 -21.05 6.73 2.48
C GLY A 307 -21.36 6.19 3.87
N SER A 308 -22.23 5.19 4.02
CA SER A 308 -22.48 4.52 5.30
C SER A 308 -21.34 3.55 5.65
N VAL A 309 -21.06 3.36 6.93
CA VAL A 309 -20.17 2.29 7.38
C VAL A 309 -20.86 0.95 7.15
N ARG A 310 -20.12 -0.03 6.61
CA ARG A 310 -20.63 -1.41 6.50
C ARG A 310 -20.98 -1.96 7.89
N PRO A 311 -22.05 -2.74 8.03
CA PRO A 311 -22.40 -3.36 9.31
C PRO A 311 -21.20 -4.09 9.94
N TYR A 312 -21.02 -3.95 11.24
CA TYR A 312 -19.93 -4.53 12.05
C TYR A 312 -18.52 -3.96 11.79
N HIS A 313 -18.34 -3.00 10.86
CA HIS A 313 -17.02 -2.45 10.55
C HIS A 313 -16.65 -1.24 11.43
N GLU A 314 -17.63 -0.66 12.14
CA GLU A 314 -17.40 0.33 13.21
C GLU A 314 -16.49 -0.18 14.32
N ILE A 315 -16.28 -1.50 14.38
CA ILE A 315 -15.32 -2.15 15.29
C ILE A 315 -13.91 -1.56 15.20
N PHE A 316 -13.52 -1.01 14.05
CA PHE A 316 -12.23 -0.32 13.89
C PHE A 316 -12.01 0.76 14.96
N ASN A 317 -13.08 1.42 15.40
CA ASN A 317 -13.03 2.48 16.41
C ASN A 317 -12.64 2.01 17.82
N GLU A 318 -12.66 0.70 18.08
CA GLU A 318 -12.22 0.13 19.35
C GLU A 318 -10.68 0.07 19.46
N PHE A 319 -9.98 0.21 18.34
CA PHE A 319 -8.53 0.05 18.21
C PHE A 319 -7.85 1.35 17.86
#